data_0572fca3a2342b477609421ea5d152d1
#
_entry.id   0572fca3a2342b477609421ea5d152d1
#
_cell.length_a   1.000
_cell.length_b   1.000
_cell.length_c   1.000
_cell.angle_alpha   90.00
_cell.angle_beta   90.00
_cell.angle_gamma   90.00
#
_symmetry.space_group_name_H-M   'P 1'
#
loop_
_entity.id
_entity.type
_entity.pdbx_description
1 polymer ?
#
loop_
_entity_poly.entity_id
_entity_poly.type
_entity_poly.pdbx_seq_one_letter_code
_entity_poly.pdbx_strand_id
1 'polypeptide(L)'
;MAIENTNNSHDIRFAYWVPNVSGGLVVSNIEQRTEWNIDYNRRLAHVAEKSGFDYALSQIRFTAGAEFQHESVSFSHAILAATEKLKVIAAILPGPWKPALAAKQLATIDHLTQGRIAINVVSGWFQGEFDAIGEEWPTHDERYARSEEFIRALKGIWTQDNFNFKGKYYQFKDYTLKPKPLQQPHPEIFQGGSSRAARDMASIVSDWYFTNGNTVEGIEAQIQDIREKAQKNNHQVKIGVNAFIIARDTEEEARAVLQEIIDKANPEAVHAFGDATRQAGAASPEGEGNWAKSTFEDLVQYNDGFKTNLIGTPQQIAERIVALKAAGVDLILSGFLHFIEEVEYFGAKVLPLVRELEAQEKEQIKAAG
;
A
#
# COMPACT_ATOMS: atom_id res chain seq x y z
N MET A 1 -18.32 -15.85 -22.45
CA MET A 1 -17.56 -14.74 -23.01
C MET A 1 -16.25 -14.72 -22.25
N ALA A 2 -15.14 -15.02 -22.93
CA ALA A 2 -13.83 -14.90 -22.28
C ALA A 2 -13.64 -13.40 -21.95
N ILE A 3 -13.32 -13.12 -20.68
CA ILE A 3 -12.88 -11.80 -20.26
C ILE A 3 -11.59 -11.58 -21.06
N GLU A 4 -11.58 -10.63 -21.99
CA GLU A 4 -10.35 -10.18 -22.60
C GLU A 4 -9.44 -9.75 -21.46
N ASN A 5 -8.40 -10.55 -21.24
CA ASN A 5 -7.28 -10.15 -20.43
C ASN A 5 -6.76 -8.87 -21.07
N THR A 6 -7.12 -7.72 -20.52
CA THR A 6 -6.48 -6.45 -20.88
C THR A 6 -5.04 -6.64 -20.45
N ASN A 7 -4.22 -7.18 -21.36
CA ASN A 7 -2.79 -7.30 -21.20
C ASN A 7 -2.30 -5.98 -20.64
N ASN A 8 -1.78 -5.99 -19.40
CA ASN A 8 -1.16 -4.84 -18.76
C ASN A 8 -0.04 -4.35 -19.69
N SER A 9 -0.36 -3.38 -20.54
CA SER A 9 0.59 -2.81 -21.52
C SER A 9 1.68 -1.99 -20.82
N HIS A 10 1.53 -1.78 -19.52
CA HIS A 10 2.44 -0.99 -18.71
C HIS A 10 3.41 -1.88 -17.92
N ASP A 11 4.60 -1.33 -17.69
CA ASP A 11 5.58 -1.96 -16.82
C ASP A 11 5.07 -1.96 -15.37
N ILE A 12 5.35 -3.05 -14.64
CA ILE A 12 5.01 -3.15 -13.23
C ILE A 12 5.76 -2.06 -12.43
N ARG A 13 5.07 -1.45 -11.49
CA ARG A 13 5.62 -0.39 -10.64
C ARG A 13 6.09 -0.94 -9.32
N PHE A 14 6.99 -0.19 -8.67
CA PHE A 14 7.55 -0.55 -7.38
C PHE A 14 7.35 0.57 -6.38
N ALA A 15 6.88 0.18 -5.19
CA ALA A 15 6.80 1.03 -4.03
C ALA A 15 7.58 0.39 -2.87
N TYR A 16 7.98 1.18 -1.89
CA TYR A 16 8.50 0.67 -0.63
C TYR A 16 7.75 1.25 0.56
N TRP A 17 7.70 0.50 1.66
CA TRP A 17 7.19 0.98 2.93
C TRP A 17 8.17 1.97 3.56
N VAL A 18 7.74 3.20 3.79
CA VAL A 18 8.54 4.20 4.51
C VAL A 18 8.63 3.81 5.97
N PRO A 19 9.84 3.62 6.52
CA PRO A 19 10.00 3.34 7.94
C PRO A 19 9.87 4.63 8.79
N ASN A 20 8.69 5.24 8.77
CA ASN A 20 8.34 6.35 9.66
C ASN A 20 7.83 5.90 11.03
N VAL A 21 7.86 4.60 11.27
CA VAL A 21 7.56 3.91 12.52
C VAL A 21 8.79 3.10 12.93
N SER A 22 9.14 3.09 14.23
CA SER A 22 10.26 2.30 14.72
C SER A 22 9.95 0.78 14.71
N GLY A 23 10.99 -0.06 14.79
CA GLY A 23 10.84 -1.52 14.92
C GLY A 23 10.88 -2.29 13.60
N GLY A 24 10.98 -1.60 12.45
CA GLY A 24 11.04 -2.28 11.14
C GLY A 24 9.71 -2.89 10.70
N LEU A 25 9.76 -3.92 9.84
CA LEU A 25 8.56 -4.54 9.26
C LEU A 25 8.34 -6.01 9.65
N VAL A 26 9.17 -6.55 10.54
CA VAL A 26 9.01 -7.91 11.08
C VAL A 26 9.00 -7.91 12.60
N VAL A 27 8.12 -8.72 13.18
CA VAL A 27 7.97 -8.90 14.62
C VAL A 27 9.00 -9.93 15.10
N SER A 28 10.27 -9.58 15.00
CA SER A 28 11.41 -10.47 15.25
C SER A 28 12.53 -9.72 15.98
N ASN A 29 13.28 -10.44 16.80
CA ASN A 29 14.50 -9.95 17.44
C ASN A 29 15.74 -10.02 16.53
N ILE A 30 15.56 -10.33 15.25
CA ILE A 30 16.61 -10.23 14.26
C ILE A 30 17.06 -8.77 14.11
N GLU A 31 18.34 -8.55 13.82
CA GLU A 31 18.81 -7.21 13.53
C GLU A 31 18.07 -6.66 12.29
N GLN A 32 17.43 -5.50 12.44
CA GLN A 32 16.83 -4.74 11.36
C GLN A 32 17.55 -3.40 11.28
N ARG A 33 18.45 -3.22 10.30
CA ARG A 33 19.17 -1.96 10.10
C ARG A 33 18.26 -0.92 9.46
N THR A 34 17.22 -0.54 10.21
CA THR A 34 16.16 0.35 9.78
C THR A 34 15.91 1.38 10.87
N GLU A 35 15.93 2.65 10.54
CA GLU A 35 15.70 3.74 11.46
C GLU A 35 14.50 4.57 11.04
N TRP A 36 13.73 5.03 12.02
CA TRP A 36 12.52 5.81 11.82
C TRP A 36 12.75 7.31 11.69
N ASN A 37 13.99 7.80 11.93
CA ASN A 37 14.32 9.21 11.85
C ASN A 37 14.33 9.74 10.41
N ILE A 38 14.23 11.07 10.28
CA ILE A 38 14.10 11.73 8.97
C ILE A 38 15.36 11.62 8.14
N ASP A 39 16.55 11.62 8.75
CA ASP A 39 17.82 11.59 8.01
C ASP A 39 18.04 10.23 7.35
N TYR A 40 17.71 9.14 8.04
CA TYR A 40 17.71 7.80 7.45
C TYR A 40 16.71 7.72 6.29
N ASN A 41 15.47 8.19 6.50
CA ASN A 41 14.42 8.12 5.49
C ASN A 41 14.69 8.98 4.26
N ARG A 42 15.35 10.13 4.39
CA ARG A 42 15.83 10.93 3.24
C ARG A 42 16.86 10.19 2.43
N ARG A 43 17.83 9.54 3.08
CA ARG A 43 18.83 8.71 2.39
C ARG A 43 18.17 7.54 1.68
N LEU A 44 17.26 6.82 2.36
CA LEU A 44 16.51 5.72 1.76
C LEU A 44 15.70 6.17 0.55
N ALA A 45 14.98 7.28 0.64
CA ALA A 45 14.20 7.81 -0.47
C ALA A 45 15.06 8.15 -1.69
N HIS A 46 16.25 8.71 -1.45
CA HIS A 46 17.20 9.00 -2.52
C HIS A 46 17.75 7.72 -3.17
N VAL A 47 18.09 6.72 -2.36
CA VAL A 47 18.52 5.40 -2.86
C VAL A 47 17.38 4.74 -3.65
N ALA A 48 16.16 4.74 -3.14
CA ALA A 48 15.01 4.16 -3.81
C ALA A 48 14.70 4.84 -5.16
N GLU A 49 14.72 6.17 -5.20
CA GLU A 49 14.55 6.92 -6.45
C GLU A 49 15.62 6.56 -7.49
N LYS A 50 16.88 6.45 -7.09
CA LYS A 50 17.98 6.02 -7.97
C LYS A 50 17.85 4.56 -8.40
N SER A 51 17.33 3.71 -7.53
CA SER A 51 17.13 2.29 -7.77
C SER A 51 15.89 1.99 -8.63
N GLY A 52 15.13 3.02 -9.04
CA GLY A 52 13.99 2.87 -9.95
C GLY A 52 12.66 2.57 -9.27
N PHE A 53 12.50 2.89 -7.99
CA PHE A 53 11.21 2.86 -7.31
C PHE A 53 10.36 4.05 -7.73
N ASP A 54 9.06 3.80 -7.97
CA ASP A 54 8.09 4.80 -8.41
C ASP A 54 7.43 5.51 -7.22
N TYR A 55 7.21 4.75 -6.12
CA TYR A 55 6.48 5.23 -4.96
C TYR A 55 7.15 4.85 -3.64
N ALA A 56 6.82 5.64 -2.62
CA ALA A 56 7.01 5.31 -1.21
C ALA A 56 5.68 5.46 -0.48
N LEU A 57 5.36 4.58 0.47
CA LEU A 57 4.13 4.65 1.25
C LEU A 57 4.45 4.82 2.73
N SER A 58 4.00 5.94 3.33
CA SER A 58 4.15 6.18 4.76
C SER A 58 3.08 5.44 5.56
N GLN A 59 3.50 4.90 6.69
CA GLN A 59 2.59 4.23 7.62
C GLN A 59 1.80 5.26 8.44
N ILE A 60 0.59 4.87 8.89
CA ILE A 60 -0.21 5.67 9.80
C ILE A 60 -0.44 4.91 11.10
N ARG A 61 -0.12 5.59 12.19
CA ARG A 61 -0.42 5.23 13.57
C ARG A 61 -0.59 6.50 14.39
N PHE A 62 -1.47 6.48 15.37
CA PHE A 62 -1.62 7.54 16.37
C PHE A 62 -1.18 7.10 17.75
N THR A 63 -1.25 5.80 18.00
CA THR A 63 -0.77 5.20 19.24
C THR A 63 0.07 4.00 18.91
N ALA A 64 1.06 3.79 19.72
CA ALA A 64 1.88 2.62 19.64
C ALA A 64 2.19 2.16 21.05
N GLY A 65 2.43 0.89 21.23
CA GLY A 65 2.95 0.37 22.49
C GLY A 65 4.29 1.02 22.80
N ALA A 66 5.37 0.43 22.33
CA ALA A 66 6.74 0.92 22.52
C ALA A 66 7.31 1.66 21.30
N GLU A 67 6.60 1.67 20.15
CA GLU A 67 7.14 2.23 18.92
C GLU A 67 6.99 3.76 18.88
N PHE A 68 7.95 4.41 18.24
CA PHE A 68 7.90 5.82 17.87
C PHE A 68 7.31 5.96 16.46
N GLN A 69 6.50 6.97 16.25
CA GLN A 69 5.82 7.18 14.97
C GLN A 69 5.78 8.65 14.61
N HIS A 70 6.01 8.92 13.35
CA HIS A 70 5.78 10.23 12.77
C HIS A 70 4.40 10.29 12.09
N GLU A 71 3.77 11.46 12.14
CA GLU A 71 2.53 11.72 11.41
C GLU A 71 2.78 11.60 9.90
N SER A 72 1.92 10.83 9.24
CA SER A 72 2.15 10.33 7.88
C SER A 72 2.21 11.42 6.81
N VAL A 73 1.34 12.44 6.85
CA VAL A 73 1.26 13.48 5.82
C VAL A 73 2.44 14.44 5.91
N SER A 74 2.77 14.89 7.13
CA SER A 74 3.93 15.76 7.38
C SER A 74 5.24 15.07 7.02
N PHE A 75 5.37 13.79 7.38
CA PHE A 75 6.56 13.02 7.07
C PHE A 75 6.70 12.75 5.57
N SER A 76 5.60 12.43 4.88
CA SER A 76 5.56 12.28 3.43
C SER A 76 6.00 13.54 2.71
N HIS A 77 5.58 14.72 3.17
CA HIS A 77 6.03 15.99 2.61
C HIS A 77 7.54 16.19 2.79
N ALA A 78 8.10 15.81 3.95
CA ALA A 78 9.54 15.89 4.18
C ALA A 78 10.37 14.96 3.26
N ILE A 79 9.83 13.77 2.94
CA ILE A 79 10.43 12.85 1.96
C ILE A 79 10.34 13.43 0.54
N LEU A 80 9.18 13.94 0.15
CA LEU A 80 8.96 14.57 -1.15
C LEU A 80 9.90 15.76 -1.39
N ALA A 81 10.18 16.54 -0.35
CA ALA A 81 11.11 17.66 -0.42
C ALA A 81 12.58 17.23 -0.62
N ALA A 82 12.90 15.98 -0.34
CA ALA A 82 14.25 15.42 -0.50
C ALA A 82 14.45 14.65 -1.82
N THR A 83 13.41 14.50 -2.65
CA THR A 83 13.42 13.73 -3.89
C THR A 83 12.92 14.57 -5.08
N GLU A 84 13.19 14.11 -6.31
CA GLU A 84 12.82 14.83 -7.53
C GLU A 84 11.72 14.13 -8.34
N LYS A 85 11.67 12.79 -8.33
CA LYS A 85 10.78 11.98 -9.17
C LYS A 85 9.87 11.06 -8.36
N LEU A 86 10.36 10.57 -7.23
CA LEU A 86 9.63 9.64 -6.36
C LEU A 86 8.29 10.25 -5.94
N LYS A 87 7.21 9.50 -6.13
CA LYS A 87 5.90 9.83 -5.57
C LYS A 87 5.80 9.28 -4.15
N VAL A 88 5.12 10.00 -3.27
CA VAL A 88 4.88 9.51 -1.90
C VAL A 88 3.39 9.42 -1.63
N ILE A 89 2.98 8.26 -1.14
CA ILE A 89 1.62 7.92 -0.78
C ILE A 89 1.49 8.17 0.73
N ALA A 90 0.80 9.23 1.13
CA ALA A 90 0.53 9.52 2.54
C ALA A 90 -0.69 8.74 3.02
N ALA A 91 -0.55 7.95 4.08
CA ALA A 91 -1.69 7.27 4.67
C ALA A 91 -2.56 8.25 5.46
N ILE A 92 -3.88 8.17 5.29
CA ILE A 92 -4.87 9.03 5.93
C ILE A 92 -5.99 8.17 6.54
N LEU A 93 -6.41 8.51 7.75
CA LEU A 93 -7.48 7.85 8.47
C LEU A 93 -8.72 8.78 8.54
N PRO A 94 -9.84 8.47 7.86
CA PRO A 94 -11.09 9.21 8.00
C PRO A 94 -11.60 9.17 9.45
N GLY A 95 -11.99 10.32 9.95
CA GLY A 95 -12.32 10.57 11.36
C GLY A 95 -11.46 11.71 11.86
N PRO A 96 -10.20 11.46 12.23
CA PRO A 96 -9.24 12.50 12.56
C PRO A 96 -9.05 13.53 11.44
N TRP A 97 -8.91 13.06 10.20
CA TRP A 97 -8.92 13.93 9.02
C TRP A 97 -10.35 14.19 8.53
N LYS A 98 -10.70 15.46 8.41
CA LYS A 98 -11.91 15.90 7.72
C LYS A 98 -11.59 16.16 6.24
N PRO A 99 -12.50 15.85 5.29
CA PRO A 99 -12.19 15.95 3.85
C PRO A 99 -11.70 17.33 3.41
N ALA A 100 -12.30 18.42 3.92
CA ALA A 100 -11.88 19.78 3.56
C ALA A 100 -10.45 20.11 4.02
N LEU A 101 -10.06 19.67 5.22
CA LEU A 101 -8.69 19.85 5.73
C LEU A 101 -7.71 19.04 4.90
N ALA A 102 -8.00 17.76 4.70
CA ALA A 102 -7.17 16.87 3.88
C ALA A 102 -7.02 17.41 2.44
N ALA A 103 -8.13 17.82 1.82
CA ALA A 103 -8.11 18.37 0.46
C ALA A 103 -7.23 19.61 0.34
N LYS A 104 -7.31 20.52 1.33
CA LYS A 104 -6.50 21.74 1.34
C LYS A 104 -5.02 21.45 1.56
N GLN A 105 -4.70 20.61 2.53
CA GLN A 105 -3.33 20.21 2.86
C GLN A 105 -2.65 19.51 1.68
N LEU A 106 -3.33 18.53 1.10
CA LEU A 106 -2.81 17.76 -0.01
C LEU A 106 -2.66 18.58 -1.30
N ALA A 107 -3.61 19.46 -1.61
CA ALA A 107 -3.46 20.39 -2.74
C ALA A 107 -2.24 21.31 -2.54
N THR A 108 -1.98 21.76 -1.30
CA THR A 108 -0.79 22.55 -1.01
C THR A 108 0.49 21.75 -1.24
N ILE A 109 0.57 20.51 -0.71
CA ILE A 109 1.72 19.63 -0.91
C ILE A 109 1.91 19.29 -2.39
N ASP A 110 0.82 19.10 -3.12
CA ASP A 110 0.84 18.82 -4.56
C ASP A 110 1.53 19.95 -5.34
N HIS A 111 1.21 21.22 -5.03
CA HIS A 111 1.91 22.37 -5.60
C HIS A 111 3.39 22.46 -5.18
N LEU A 112 3.69 22.25 -3.90
CA LEU A 112 5.05 22.33 -3.39
C LEU A 112 5.96 21.24 -3.96
N THR A 113 5.39 20.13 -4.37
CA THR A 113 6.13 18.93 -4.82
C THR A 113 5.93 18.61 -6.31
N GLN A 114 5.33 19.53 -7.07
CA GLN A 114 5.11 19.39 -8.50
C GLN A 114 4.34 18.13 -8.89
N GLY A 115 3.24 17.83 -8.17
CA GLY A 115 2.34 16.73 -8.52
C GLY A 115 2.81 15.35 -8.07
N ARG A 116 3.54 15.22 -6.96
CA ARG A 116 4.11 13.94 -6.52
C ARG A 116 3.48 13.34 -5.26
N ILE A 117 2.48 13.97 -4.67
CA ILE A 117 1.73 13.42 -3.54
C ILE A 117 0.61 12.49 -4.02
N ALA A 118 0.42 11.37 -3.37
CA ALA A 118 -0.73 10.50 -3.45
C ALA A 118 -1.23 10.20 -2.04
N ILE A 119 -2.41 9.59 -1.90
CA ILE A 119 -2.94 9.23 -0.59
C ILE A 119 -3.36 7.76 -0.53
N ASN A 120 -3.22 7.15 0.65
CA ASN A 120 -3.81 5.87 0.97
C ASN A 120 -4.87 6.05 2.07
N VAL A 121 -6.14 5.86 1.72
CA VAL A 121 -7.25 5.98 2.67
C VAL A 121 -7.39 4.68 3.45
N VAL A 122 -7.09 4.74 4.75
CA VAL A 122 -7.14 3.60 5.67
C VAL A 122 -8.45 3.66 6.45
N SER A 123 -9.30 2.64 6.33
CA SER A 123 -10.61 2.62 7.01
C SER A 123 -10.52 2.33 8.52
N GLY A 124 -9.36 1.91 9.00
CA GLY A 124 -9.10 1.58 10.40
C GLY A 124 -9.29 0.08 10.70
N TRP A 125 -8.45 -0.46 11.55
CA TRP A 125 -8.48 -1.88 11.93
C TRP A 125 -8.25 -2.12 13.43
N PHE A 126 -7.72 -1.13 14.16
CA PHE A 126 -7.39 -1.26 15.58
C PHE A 126 -8.24 -0.32 16.43
N GLN A 127 -9.21 -0.87 17.14
CA GLN A 127 -10.14 -0.13 18.00
C GLN A 127 -9.43 0.70 19.06
N GLY A 128 -8.40 0.14 19.71
CA GLY A 128 -7.66 0.83 20.77
C GLY A 128 -7.02 2.14 20.33
N GLU A 129 -6.68 2.28 19.05
CA GLU A 129 -6.18 3.54 18.49
C GLU A 129 -7.29 4.61 18.42
N PHE A 130 -8.49 4.22 17.97
CA PHE A 130 -9.65 5.12 17.91
C PHE A 130 -10.06 5.60 19.30
N ASP A 131 -10.15 4.69 20.26
CA ASP A 131 -10.47 5.01 21.65
C ASP A 131 -9.45 5.96 22.26
N ALA A 132 -8.16 5.76 21.99
CA ALA A 132 -7.07 6.57 22.53
C ALA A 132 -7.05 8.01 21.99
N ILE A 133 -7.48 8.24 20.75
CA ILE A 133 -7.50 9.56 20.14
C ILE A 133 -8.89 10.24 20.24
N GLY A 134 -9.83 9.61 20.93
CA GLY A 134 -11.18 10.18 21.14
C GLY A 134 -12.08 10.11 19.91
N GLU A 135 -11.84 9.17 18.99
CA GLU A 135 -12.69 8.90 17.82
C GLU A 135 -13.65 7.73 18.09
N GLU A 136 -14.86 7.83 17.54
CA GLU A 136 -15.82 6.73 17.59
C GLU A 136 -15.29 5.52 16.80
N TRP A 137 -15.55 4.31 17.33
CA TRP A 137 -15.30 3.05 16.66
C TRP A 137 -16.58 2.52 16.00
N PRO A 138 -16.84 2.85 14.72
CA PRO A 138 -17.98 2.33 13.99
C PRO A 138 -17.82 0.84 13.68
N THR A 139 -18.92 0.18 13.29
CA THR A 139 -18.86 -1.17 12.76
C THR A 139 -17.95 -1.28 11.54
N HIS A 140 -17.52 -2.50 11.20
CA HIS A 140 -16.65 -2.74 10.06
C HIS A 140 -17.16 -2.05 8.77
N ASP A 141 -18.39 -2.32 8.38
CA ASP A 141 -18.95 -1.81 7.12
C ASP A 141 -19.19 -0.29 7.18
N GLU A 142 -19.52 0.26 8.35
CA GLU A 142 -19.65 1.71 8.52
C GLU A 142 -18.32 2.45 8.38
N ARG A 143 -17.19 1.85 8.78
CA ARG A 143 -15.85 2.44 8.54
C ARG A 143 -15.57 2.56 7.04
N TYR A 144 -15.90 1.53 6.25
CA TYR A 144 -15.76 1.59 4.78
C TYR A 144 -16.75 2.57 4.15
N ALA A 145 -17.99 2.63 4.61
CA ALA A 145 -18.97 3.63 4.13
C ALA A 145 -18.49 5.07 4.41
N ARG A 146 -17.91 5.33 5.60
CA ARG A 146 -17.30 6.62 5.91
C ARG A 146 -16.11 6.93 5.01
N SER A 147 -15.27 5.96 4.73
CA SER A 147 -14.12 6.11 3.84
C SER A 147 -14.55 6.37 2.39
N GLU A 148 -15.61 5.72 1.92
CA GLU A 148 -16.17 5.99 0.60
C GLU A 148 -16.68 7.43 0.49
N GLU A 149 -17.46 7.91 1.46
CA GLU A 149 -17.90 9.31 1.48
C GLU A 149 -16.72 10.28 1.56
N PHE A 150 -15.69 9.95 2.34
CA PHE A 150 -14.46 10.76 2.43
C PHE A 150 -13.80 10.91 1.06
N ILE A 151 -13.62 9.81 0.33
CA ILE A 151 -13.03 9.83 -1.02
C ILE A 151 -13.91 10.60 -2.01
N ARG A 152 -15.23 10.38 -2.00
CA ARG A 152 -16.17 11.14 -2.83
C ARG A 152 -16.10 12.64 -2.57
N ALA A 153 -16.02 13.02 -1.29
CA ALA A 153 -15.87 14.42 -0.89
C ALA A 153 -14.54 15.01 -1.37
N LEU A 154 -13.42 14.28 -1.19
CA LEU A 154 -12.12 14.72 -1.71
C LEU A 154 -12.15 14.97 -3.21
N LYS A 155 -12.63 14.00 -3.99
CA LYS A 155 -12.74 14.10 -5.45
C LYS A 155 -13.59 15.31 -5.85
N GLY A 156 -14.75 15.49 -5.21
CA GLY A 156 -15.62 16.64 -5.47
C GLY A 156 -14.96 17.98 -5.12
N ILE A 157 -14.32 18.10 -3.97
CA ILE A 157 -13.62 19.32 -3.54
C ILE A 157 -12.47 19.66 -4.51
N TRP A 158 -11.73 18.68 -4.98
CA TRP A 158 -10.59 18.89 -5.88
C TRP A 158 -11.00 19.25 -7.31
N THR A 159 -12.15 18.74 -7.79
CA THR A 159 -12.52 18.85 -9.22
C THR A 159 -13.63 19.85 -9.51
N GLN A 160 -14.45 20.22 -8.51
CA GLN A 160 -15.62 21.07 -8.71
C GLN A 160 -15.48 22.41 -8.00
N ASP A 161 -16.06 23.47 -8.60
CA ASP A 161 -16.36 24.72 -7.91
C ASP A 161 -17.79 24.67 -7.37
N ASN A 162 -18.04 25.45 -6.32
CA ASN A 162 -19.33 25.48 -5.62
C ASN A 162 -19.84 24.08 -5.25
N PHE A 163 -18.89 23.25 -4.78
CA PHE A 163 -19.15 21.85 -4.43
C PHE A 163 -20.20 21.75 -3.33
N ASN A 164 -21.25 20.96 -3.61
CA ASN A 164 -22.29 20.63 -2.66
C ASN A 164 -22.35 19.11 -2.46
N PHE A 165 -22.35 18.67 -1.21
CA PHE A 165 -22.40 17.26 -0.87
C PHE A 165 -23.25 17.06 0.40
N LYS A 166 -24.14 16.08 0.38
CA LYS A 166 -24.98 15.74 1.53
C LYS A 166 -24.91 14.22 1.76
N GLY A 167 -23.91 13.80 2.50
CA GLY A 167 -23.71 12.43 2.92
C GLY A 167 -24.19 12.17 4.36
N LYS A 168 -24.02 10.93 4.82
CA LYS A 168 -24.28 10.51 6.20
C LYS A 168 -23.21 11.08 7.15
N TYR A 169 -21.95 11.09 6.71
CA TYR A 169 -20.78 11.46 7.54
C TYR A 169 -20.26 12.86 7.25
N TYR A 170 -20.40 13.35 6.02
CA TYR A 170 -19.85 14.65 5.60
C TYR A 170 -20.88 15.46 4.83
N GLN A 171 -20.85 16.78 5.04
CA GLN A 171 -21.75 17.71 4.35
C GLN A 171 -20.97 18.94 3.94
N PHE A 172 -21.15 19.39 2.70
CA PHE A 172 -20.55 20.60 2.15
C PHE A 172 -21.62 21.43 1.43
N LYS A 173 -21.51 22.75 1.54
CA LYS A 173 -22.39 23.69 0.87
C LYS A 173 -21.54 24.76 0.21
N ASP A 174 -21.67 24.86 -1.10
CA ASP A 174 -21.05 25.92 -1.93
C ASP A 174 -19.53 26.09 -1.68
N TYR A 175 -18.81 24.97 -1.53
CA TYR A 175 -17.40 24.98 -1.21
C TYR A 175 -16.53 24.97 -2.46
N THR A 176 -15.65 25.97 -2.60
CA THR A 176 -14.64 26.06 -3.65
C THR A 176 -13.24 26.08 -3.06
N LEU A 177 -12.46 25.01 -3.31
CA LEU A 177 -11.05 24.95 -2.93
C LEU A 177 -10.20 25.75 -3.94
N LYS A 178 -9.31 26.60 -3.43
CA LYS A 178 -8.26 27.31 -4.19
C LYS A 178 -6.94 27.30 -3.43
N PRO A 179 -5.79 26.93 -4.08
CA PRO A 179 -5.74 26.35 -5.42
C PRO A 179 -6.29 24.93 -5.47
N LYS A 180 -6.69 24.49 -6.64
CA LYS A 180 -6.93 23.07 -6.95
C LYS A 180 -5.58 22.35 -7.04
N PRO A 181 -5.51 21.00 -6.90
CA PRO A 181 -4.28 20.27 -7.17
C PRO A 181 -3.74 20.50 -8.57
N LEU A 182 -2.43 20.34 -8.75
CA LEU A 182 -1.78 20.31 -10.08
C LEU A 182 -2.13 19.02 -10.84
N GLN A 183 -2.19 17.90 -10.11
CA GLN A 183 -2.54 16.62 -10.71
C GLN A 183 -3.98 16.61 -11.21
N GLN A 184 -4.18 16.05 -12.42
CA GLN A 184 -5.49 16.00 -13.06
C GLN A 184 -5.92 14.54 -13.27
N PRO A 185 -7.17 14.18 -12.96
CA PRO A 185 -8.22 15.04 -12.37
C PRO A 185 -7.98 15.38 -10.90
N HIS A 186 -7.15 14.63 -10.18
CA HIS A 186 -6.81 14.79 -8.76
C HIS A 186 -5.60 13.93 -8.40
N PRO A 187 -4.96 14.11 -7.22
CA PRO A 187 -3.95 13.18 -6.70
C PRO A 187 -4.46 11.74 -6.63
N GLU A 188 -3.59 10.78 -6.94
CA GLU A 188 -3.97 9.36 -6.95
C GLU A 188 -4.44 8.89 -5.56
N ILE A 189 -5.52 8.13 -5.53
CA ILE A 189 -6.14 7.61 -4.31
C ILE A 189 -5.97 6.10 -4.24
N PHE A 190 -5.22 5.67 -3.26
CA PHE A 190 -5.02 4.28 -2.87
C PHE A 190 -5.93 3.91 -1.70
N GLN A 191 -6.24 2.65 -1.59
CA GLN A 191 -6.91 2.07 -0.43
C GLN A 191 -6.51 0.62 -0.25
N GLY A 192 -6.51 0.13 0.99
CA GLY A 192 -6.23 -1.27 1.33
C GLY A 192 -7.41 -1.96 1.98
N GLY A 193 -7.32 -3.28 2.04
CA GLY A 193 -8.28 -4.15 2.73
C GLY A 193 -8.66 -5.36 1.89
N SER A 194 -8.93 -6.53 2.54
CA SER A 194 -9.27 -7.78 1.84
C SER A 194 -10.75 -8.12 1.90
N SER A 195 -11.53 -7.47 2.79
CA SER A 195 -12.95 -7.74 2.98
C SER A 195 -13.80 -7.39 1.76
N ARG A 196 -15.01 -7.94 1.69
CA ARG A 196 -15.98 -7.57 0.66
C ARG A 196 -16.23 -6.07 0.62
N ALA A 197 -16.45 -5.42 1.79
CA ALA A 197 -16.67 -3.99 1.86
C ALA A 197 -15.48 -3.18 1.30
N ALA A 198 -14.24 -3.63 1.53
CA ALA A 198 -13.04 -3.01 0.94
C ALA A 198 -13.03 -3.13 -0.59
N ARG A 199 -13.33 -4.32 -1.12
CA ARG A 199 -13.38 -4.55 -2.57
C ARG A 199 -14.54 -3.80 -3.24
N ASP A 200 -15.70 -3.72 -2.57
CA ASP A 200 -16.84 -2.94 -3.06
C ASP A 200 -16.48 -1.46 -3.14
N MET A 201 -15.90 -0.88 -2.09
CA MET A 201 -15.46 0.52 -2.08
C MET A 201 -14.40 0.79 -3.16
N ALA A 202 -13.39 -0.07 -3.28
CA ALA A 202 -12.33 0.08 -4.30
C ALA A 202 -12.92 0.12 -5.71
N SER A 203 -13.87 -0.75 -6.00
CA SER A 203 -14.53 -0.87 -7.30
C SER A 203 -15.38 0.35 -7.70
N ILE A 204 -15.58 1.30 -6.78
CA ILE A 204 -16.42 2.49 -6.99
C ILE A 204 -15.61 3.78 -6.97
N VAL A 205 -14.67 3.93 -6.02
CA VAL A 205 -14.08 5.26 -5.74
C VAL A 205 -12.56 5.30 -5.73
N SER A 206 -11.85 4.18 -5.70
CA SER A 206 -10.39 4.19 -5.56
C SER A 206 -9.69 4.06 -6.91
N ASP A 207 -8.56 4.76 -7.09
CA ASP A 207 -7.75 4.62 -8.31
C ASP A 207 -6.84 3.39 -8.21
N TRP A 208 -6.46 3.03 -6.97
CA TRP A 208 -5.63 1.89 -6.63
C TRP A 208 -6.21 1.10 -5.46
N TYR A 209 -6.07 -0.20 -5.52
CA TYR A 209 -6.40 -1.11 -4.42
C TYR A 209 -5.15 -1.88 -3.99
N PHE A 210 -4.83 -1.81 -2.69
CA PHE A 210 -3.79 -2.63 -2.07
C PHE A 210 -4.39 -3.86 -1.40
N THR A 211 -3.82 -5.04 -1.69
CA THR A 211 -4.08 -6.26 -0.92
C THR A 211 -2.84 -6.67 -0.12
N ASN A 212 -3.05 -7.41 0.97
CA ASN A 212 -1.96 -8.11 1.66
C ASN A 212 -1.30 -9.13 0.73
N GLY A 213 -0.10 -9.58 1.10
CA GLY A 213 0.59 -10.65 0.40
C GLY A 213 -0.25 -11.94 0.35
N ASN A 214 -0.19 -12.63 -0.78
CA ASN A 214 -0.84 -13.92 -0.98
C ASN A 214 -0.11 -14.69 -2.08
N THR A 215 -0.48 -15.96 -2.29
CA THR A 215 -0.02 -16.71 -3.47
C THR A 215 -0.57 -16.08 -4.75
N VAL A 216 0.05 -16.40 -5.89
CA VAL A 216 -0.40 -15.87 -7.21
C VAL A 216 -1.88 -16.18 -7.44
N GLU A 217 -2.30 -17.41 -7.16
CA GLU A 217 -3.68 -17.88 -7.33
C GLU A 217 -4.66 -17.12 -6.40
N GLY A 218 -4.23 -16.87 -5.15
CA GLY A 218 -5.02 -16.12 -4.18
C GLY A 218 -5.20 -14.65 -4.57
N ILE A 219 -4.16 -14.04 -5.14
CA ILE A 219 -4.17 -12.67 -5.67
C ILE A 219 -5.06 -12.61 -6.92
N GLU A 220 -4.93 -13.55 -7.85
CA GLU A 220 -5.73 -13.62 -9.07
C GLU A 220 -7.23 -13.67 -8.78
N ALA A 221 -7.64 -14.50 -7.82
CA ALA A 221 -9.04 -14.59 -7.41
C ALA A 221 -9.59 -13.26 -6.86
N GLN A 222 -8.80 -12.52 -6.07
CA GLN A 222 -9.18 -11.21 -5.56
C GLN A 222 -9.27 -10.16 -6.67
N ILE A 223 -8.32 -10.18 -7.61
CA ILE A 223 -8.30 -9.26 -8.75
C ILE A 223 -9.51 -9.48 -9.63
N GLN A 224 -9.89 -10.74 -9.89
CA GLN A 224 -11.07 -11.06 -10.68
C GLN A 224 -12.35 -10.47 -10.04
N ASP A 225 -12.57 -10.67 -8.73
CA ASP A 225 -13.74 -10.12 -8.03
C ASP A 225 -13.80 -8.58 -8.13
N ILE A 226 -12.67 -7.91 -7.93
CA ILE A 226 -12.60 -6.44 -8.01
C ILE A 226 -12.86 -5.95 -9.43
N ARG A 227 -12.28 -6.57 -10.45
CA ARG A 227 -12.47 -6.19 -11.85
C ARG A 227 -13.91 -6.36 -12.31
N GLU A 228 -14.57 -7.47 -11.93
CA GLU A 228 -15.98 -7.69 -12.21
C GLU A 228 -16.87 -6.61 -11.58
N LYS A 229 -16.57 -6.23 -10.32
CA LYS A 229 -17.29 -5.16 -9.62
C LYS A 229 -17.02 -3.78 -10.25
N ALA A 230 -15.78 -3.47 -10.56
CA ALA A 230 -15.39 -2.21 -11.19
C ALA A 230 -16.03 -2.04 -12.58
N GLN A 231 -16.08 -3.11 -13.38
CA GLN A 231 -16.77 -3.11 -14.67
C GLN A 231 -18.26 -2.78 -14.53
N LYS A 232 -18.95 -3.38 -13.53
CA LYS A 232 -20.36 -3.07 -13.25
C LYS A 232 -20.58 -1.61 -12.84
N ASN A 233 -19.59 -1.01 -12.22
CA ASN A 233 -19.62 0.39 -11.77
C ASN A 233 -19.07 1.37 -12.82
N ASN A 234 -18.71 0.90 -14.02
CA ASN A 234 -18.03 1.68 -15.05
C ASN A 234 -16.79 2.40 -14.51
N HIS A 235 -16.02 1.70 -13.69
CA HIS A 235 -14.81 2.18 -13.02
C HIS A 235 -13.60 1.33 -13.37
N GLN A 236 -12.39 1.91 -13.27
CA GLN A 236 -11.14 1.21 -13.42
C GLN A 236 -10.32 1.36 -12.15
N VAL A 237 -9.77 0.26 -11.67
CA VAL A 237 -8.93 0.22 -10.48
C VAL A 237 -7.66 -0.56 -10.78
N LYS A 238 -6.53 -0.01 -10.39
CA LYS A 238 -5.21 -0.65 -10.46
C LYS A 238 -4.94 -1.42 -9.17
N ILE A 239 -4.13 -2.46 -9.26
CA ILE A 239 -3.89 -3.40 -8.17
C ILE A 239 -2.46 -3.31 -7.68
N GLY A 240 -2.30 -3.07 -6.37
CA GLY A 240 -1.04 -3.20 -5.67
C GLY A 240 -1.05 -4.38 -4.70
N VAL A 241 0.06 -5.08 -4.55
CA VAL A 241 0.21 -6.16 -3.60
C VAL A 241 1.36 -5.88 -2.63
N ASN A 242 1.13 -6.17 -1.34
CA ASN A 242 2.18 -6.14 -0.33
C ASN A 242 3.09 -7.36 -0.50
N ALA A 243 4.39 -7.14 -0.45
CA ALA A 243 5.41 -8.18 -0.52
C ALA A 243 6.53 -7.90 0.49
N PHE A 244 7.18 -8.96 0.96
CA PHE A 244 8.44 -8.85 1.67
C PHE A 244 9.53 -9.54 0.84
N ILE A 245 10.56 -8.80 0.46
CA ILE A 245 11.56 -9.25 -0.50
C ILE A 245 12.83 -9.64 0.23
N ILE A 246 13.29 -10.87 -0.02
CA ILE A 246 14.58 -11.38 0.45
C ILE A 246 15.37 -11.89 -0.76
N ALA A 247 16.19 -11.03 -1.33
CA ALA A 247 17.03 -11.36 -2.49
C ALA A 247 18.46 -11.67 -2.02
N ARG A 248 18.99 -12.84 -2.40
CA ARG A 248 20.38 -13.27 -2.11
C ARG A 248 20.97 -13.93 -3.36
N ASP A 249 22.26 -14.16 -3.34
CA ASP A 249 22.96 -14.78 -4.49
C ASP A 249 22.50 -16.22 -4.71
N THR A 250 22.08 -16.93 -3.66
CA THR A 250 21.50 -18.28 -3.72
C THR A 250 20.13 -18.33 -3.04
N GLU A 251 19.29 -19.27 -3.47
CA GLU A 251 18.00 -19.51 -2.82
C GLU A 251 18.17 -20.00 -1.38
N GLU A 252 19.19 -20.80 -1.13
CA GLU A 252 19.51 -21.32 0.20
C GLU A 252 19.80 -20.17 1.19
N GLU A 253 20.62 -19.21 0.80
CA GLU A 253 20.89 -18.02 1.61
C GLU A 253 19.62 -17.20 1.86
N ALA A 254 18.78 -17.00 0.86
CA ALA A 254 17.53 -16.26 1.01
C ALA A 254 16.57 -16.97 1.97
N ARG A 255 16.44 -18.29 1.86
CA ARG A 255 15.62 -19.13 2.75
C ARG A 255 16.18 -19.16 4.17
N ALA A 256 17.49 -19.16 4.33
CA ALA A 256 18.14 -19.09 5.65
C ALA A 256 17.81 -17.77 6.37
N VAL A 257 17.78 -16.65 5.66
CA VAL A 257 17.35 -15.35 6.24
C VAL A 257 15.89 -15.39 6.67
N LEU A 258 14.98 -15.93 5.84
CA LEU A 258 13.59 -16.10 6.23
C LEU A 258 13.45 -16.96 7.49
N GLN A 259 14.16 -18.09 7.53
CA GLN A 259 14.14 -18.97 8.69
C GLN A 259 14.67 -18.27 9.95
N GLU A 260 15.74 -17.50 9.83
CA GLU A 260 16.29 -16.72 10.96
C GLU A 260 15.29 -15.66 11.45
N ILE A 261 14.57 -14.99 10.55
CA ILE A 261 13.50 -14.04 10.93
C ILE A 261 12.43 -14.75 11.77
N ILE A 262 12.01 -15.95 11.35
CA ILE A 262 10.97 -16.75 12.03
C ILE A 262 11.50 -17.29 13.35
N ASP A 263 12.70 -17.86 13.38
CA ASP A 263 13.31 -18.45 14.59
C ASP A 263 13.55 -17.41 15.69
N LYS A 264 13.84 -16.17 15.30
CA LYS A 264 14.01 -15.03 16.20
C LYS A 264 12.73 -14.21 16.42
N ALA A 265 11.58 -14.68 15.92
CA ALA A 265 10.31 -14.02 16.17
C ALA A 265 10.09 -13.81 17.66
N ASN A 266 9.43 -12.69 18.02
CA ASN A 266 9.00 -12.45 19.39
C ASN A 266 7.58 -13.04 19.57
N PRO A 267 7.42 -14.22 20.21
CA PRO A 267 6.13 -14.90 20.25
C PRO A 267 5.04 -14.08 20.95
N GLU A 268 5.39 -13.36 22.02
CA GLU A 268 4.44 -12.50 22.75
C GLU A 268 3.90 -11.39 21.83
N ALA A 269 4.78 -10.70 21.12
CA ALA A 269 4.41 -9.61 20.21
C ALA A 269 3.64 -10.14 18.99
N VAL A 270 4.02 -11.28 18.41
CA VAL A 270 3.30 -11.93 17.31
C VAL A 270 1.90 -12.36 17.76
N HIS A 271 1.75 -12.93 18.95
CA HIS A 271 0.43 -13.28 19.47
C HIS A 271 -0.44 -12.06 19.74
N ALA A 272 0.12 -11.01 20.36
CA ALA A 272 -0.61 -9.75 20.60
C ALA A 272 -1.08 -9.09 19.30
N PHE A 273 -0.22 -9.06 18.28
CA PHE A 273 -0.58 -8.60 16.94
C PHE A 273 -1.66 -9.50 16.32
N GLY A 274 -1.49 -10.83 16.40
CA GLY A 274 -2.44 -11.81 15.90
C GLY A 274 -3.82 -11.70 16.55
N ASP A 275 -3.91 -11.41 17.85
CA ASP A 275 -5.18 -11.22 18.54
C ASP A 275 -5.88 -9.94 18.07
N ALA A 276 -5.15 -8.84 17.96
CA ALA A 276 -5.68 -7.57 17.44
C ALA A 276 -6.15 -7.70 15.99
N THR A 277 -5.39 -8.36 15.13
CA THR A 277 -5.71 -8.50 13.69
C THR A 277 -6.83 -9.51 13.44
N ARG A 278 -6.90 -10.61 14.24
CA ARG A 278 -8.03 -11.56 14.17
C ARG A 278 -9.35 -10.89 14.56
N GLN A 279 -9.35 -10.04 15.58
CA GLN A 279 -10.54 -9.26 15.93
C GLN A 279 -10.94 -8.32 14.79
N ALA A 280 -9.97 -7.67 14.14
CA ALA A 280 -10.23 -6.79 13.00
C ALA A 280 -10.69 -7.56 11.75
N GLY A 281 -10.07 -8.70 11.45
CA GLY A 281 -10.42 -9.56 10.32
C GLY A 281 -11.76 -10.27 10.51
N ALA A 282 -12.05 -10.77 11.71
CA ALA A 282 -13.33 -11.37 12.09
C ALA A 282 -14.47 -10.35 12.19
N ALA A 283 -14.17 -9.06 12.26
CA ALA A 283 -15.19 -8.00 12.26
C ALA A 283 -15.87 -7.83 10.90
N SER A 284 -15.29 -8.35 9.79
CA SER A 284 -16.02 -8.43 8.53
C SER A 284 -17.11 -9.50 8.63
N PRO A 285 -18.33 -9.22 8.12
CA PRO A 285 -19.46 -10.19 8.21
C PRO A 285 -19.12 -11.56 7.59
N GLU A 286 -18.30 -11.61 6.56
CA GLU A 286 -17.88 -12.82 5.85
C GLU A 286 -16.59 -13.46 6.39
N GLY A 287 -15.91 -12.84 7.37
CA GLY A 287 -14.64 -13.32 7.93
C GLY A 287 -13.45 -13.31 6.94
N GLU A 288 -13.48 -12.43 5.95
CA GLU A 288 -12.47 -12.31 4.88
C GLU A 288 -11.55 -11.08 5.03
N GLY A 289 -11.55 -10.43 6.18
CA GLY A 289 -10.66 -9.29 6.44
C GLY A 289 -9.17 -9.67 6.37
N ASN A 290 -8.31 -8.66 6.31
CA ASN A 290 -6.87 -8.87 6.39
C ASN A 290 -6.51 -9.75 7.58
N TRP A 291 -5.54 -10.64 7.40
CA TRP A 291 -5.00 -11.59 8.40
C TRP A 291 -5.99 -12.65 8.91
N ALA A 292 -7.23 -12.72 8.42
CA ALA A 292 -8.23 -13.67 8.92
C ALA A 292 -7.78 -15.15 8.85
N LYS A 293 -6.86 -15.47 7.94
CA LYS A 293 -6.34 -16.83 7.70
C LYS A 293 -4.82 -16.92 7.85
N SER A 294 -4.18 -15.92 8.48
CA SER A 294 -2.72 -15.89 8.63
C SER A 294 -2.24 -16.83 9.73
N THR A 295 -1.18 -17.58 9.46
CA THR A 295 -0.49 -18.46 10.43
C THR A 295 0.40 -17.63 11.36
N PHE A 296 1.04 -18.28 12.34
CA PHE A 296 2.02 -17.60 13.18
C PHE A 296 3.18 -17.03 12.34
N GLU A 297 3.72 -17.81 11.43
CA GLU A 297 4.83 -17.42 10.56
C GLU A 297 4.43 -16.25 9.64
N ASP A 298 3.21 -16.25 9.11
CA ASP A 298 2.69 -15.15 8.31
C ASP A 298 2.63 -13.84 9.12
N LEU A 299 2.22 -13.93 10.40
CA LEU A 299 2.07 -12.78 11.29
C LEU A 299 3.40 -12.22 11.81
N VAL A 300 4.52 -12.92 11.60
CA VAL A 300 5.86 -12.35 11.85
C VAL A 300 6.12 -11.15 10.94
N GLN A 301 5.47 -11.07 9.79
CA GLN A 301 5.49 -9.90 8.89
C GLN A 301 4.10 -9.25 8.83
N TYR A 302 4.03 -7.94 9.02
CA TYR A 302 2.78 -7.21 9.24
C TYR A 302 1.72 -7.28 8.13
N ASN A 303 2.08 -7.60 6.89
CA ASN A 303 1.17 -7.54 5.74
C ASN A 303 1.15 -8.84 4.91
N ASP A 304 1.38 -9.98 5.54
CA ASP A 304 1.43 -11.30 4.88
C ASP A 304 2.45 -11.35 3.71
N GLY A 305 3.45 -10.47 3.70
CA GLY A 305 4.35 -10.29 2.57
C GLY A 305 5.15 -11.52 2.19
N PHE A 306 5.41 -12.44 3.12
CA PHE A 306 6.11 -13.71 2.86
C PHE A 306 5.32 -14.63 1.92
N LYS A 307 3.99 -14.54 1.90
CA LYS A 307 3.13 -15.38 1.03
C LYS A 307 3.34 -15.13 -0.45
N THR A 308 3.85 -13.95 -0.84
CA THR A 308 4.18 -13.67 -2.25
C THR A 308 5.38 -14.46 -2.75
N ASN A 309 6.12 -15.07 -1.82
CA ASN A 309 7.33 -15.84 -2.10
C ASN A 309 8.39 -15.07 -2.93
N LEU A 310 8.48 -13.74 -2.78
CA LEU A 310 9.57 -12.94 -3.37
C LEU A 310 10.87 -13.12 -2.57
N ILE A 311 11.27 -14.39 -2.40
CA ILE A 311 12.38 -14.86 -1.57
C ILE A 311 13.20 -15.85 -2.40
N GLY A 312 14.43 -15.50 -2.72
CA GLY A 312 15.28 -16.34 -3.58
C GLY A 312 16.39 -15.55 -4.28
N THR A 313 16.84 -16.07 -5.40
CA THR A 313 17.80 -15.37 -6.27
C THR A 313 17.14 -14.21 -7.02
N PRO A 314 17.90 -13.23 -7.51
CA PRO A 314 17.36 -12.16 -8.34
C PRO A 314 16.52 -12.66 -9.52
N GLN A 315 16.94 -13.73 -10.18
CA GLN A 315 16.22 -14.34 -11.30
C GLN A 315 14.86 -14.92 -10.87
N GLN A 316 14.83 -15.71 -9.81
CA GLN A 316 13.60 -16.28 -9.27
C GLN A 316 12.60 -15.21 -8.83
N ILE A 317 13.08 -14.15 -8.21
CA ILE A 317 12.24 -13.02 -7.78
C ILE A 317 11.67 -12.30 -9.00
N ALA A 318 12.48 -12.03 -10.03
CA ALA A 318 12.03 -11.38 -11.25
C ALA A 318 10.95 -12.21 -11.97
N GLU A 319 11.12 -13.51 -12.10
CA GLU A 319 10.13 -14.43 -12.69
C GLU A 319 8.79 -14.41 -11.91
N ARG A 320 8.85 -14.41 -10.57
CA ARG A 320 7.66 -14.34 -9.71
C ARG A 320 6.96 -12.98 -9.79
N ILE A 321 7.71 -11.89 -9.92
CA ILE A 321 7.14 -10.56 -10.15
C ILE A 321 6.40 -10.50 -11.48
N VAL A 322 6.96 -11.06 -12.54
CA VAL A 322 6.30 -11.13 -13.86
C VAL A 322 5.06 -12.04 -13.81
N ALA A 323 5.09 -13.13 -13.05
CA ALA A 323 3.90 -13.95 -12.82
C ALA A 323 2.79 -13.19 -12.09
N LEU A 324 3.13 -12.39 -11.06
CA LEU A 324 2.17 -11.50 -10.38
C LEU A 324 1.60 -10.45 -11.35
N LYS A 325 2.42 -9.87 -12.21
CA LYS A 325 1.97 -8.97 -13.27
C LYS A 325 1.00 -9.65 -14.23
N ALA A 326 1.30 -10.87 -14.67
CA ALA A 326 0.43 -11.65 -15.54
C ALA A 326 -0.93 -11.96 -14.89
N ALA A 327 -0.96 -12.17 -13.57
CA ALA A 327 -2.18 -12.28 -12.77
C ALA A 327 -2.94 -10.95 -12.65
N GLY A 328 -2.34 -9.82 -13.03
CA GLY A 328 -2.97 -8.51 -13.10
C GLY A 328 -2.55 -7.53 -12.02
N VAL A 329 -1.43 -7.75 -11.36
CA VAL A 329 -0.82 -6.80 -10.42
C VAL A 329 -0.12 -5.69 -11.18
N ASP A 330 -0.37 -4.44 -10.79
CA ASP A 330 0.21 -3.23 -11.40
C ASP A 330 1.38 -2.66 -10.56
N LEU A 331 1.45 -3.00 -9.26
CA LEU A 331 2.44 -2.46 -8.33
C LEU A 331 2.79 -3.45 -7.22
N ILE A 332 4.08 -3.58 -6.93
CA ILE A 332 4.59 -4.30 -5.75
C ILE A 332 4.96 -3.28 -4.67
N LEU A 333 4.30 -3.35 -3.51
CA LEU A 333 4.65 -2.59 -2.32
C LEU A 333 5.60 -3.42 -1.45
N SER A 334 6.87 -3.06 -1.48
CA SER A 334 7.97 -3.85 -0.97
C SER A 334 8.32 -3.52 0.47
N GLY A 335 8.44 -4.55 1.31
CA GLY A 335 9.12 -4.52 2.59
C GLY A 335 10.50 -5.19 2.48
N PHE A 336 11.44 -4.75 3.30
CA PHE A 336 12.81 -5.26 3.36
C PHE A 336 13.26 -5.37 4.82
N LEU A 337 14.22 -6.26 5.08
CA LEU A 337 14.82 -6.39 6.41
C LEU A 337 15.82 -5.25 6.68
N HIS A 338 16.67 -4.93 5.69
CA HIS A 338 17.67 -3.88 5.73
C HIS A 338 17.43 -2.92 4.55
N PHE A 339 16.57 -1.91 4.75
CA PHE A 339 15.99 -1.15 3.64
C PHE A 339 17.01 -0.56 2.68
N ILE A 340 18.00 0.20 3.14
CA ILE A 340 18.90 0.91 2.24
C ILE A 340 19.69 -0.07 1.37
N GLU A 341 20.31 -1.08 1.98
CA GLU A 341 21.13 -2.06 1.30
C GLU A 341 20.32 -2.94 0.34
N GLU A 342 19.14 -3.37 0.79
CA GLU A 342 18.31 -4.28 0.00
C GLU A 342 17.51 -3.58 -1.10
N VAL A 343 17.15 -2.32 -0.93
CA VAL A 343 16.60 -1.47 -2.00
C VAL A 343 17.66 -1.23 -3.08
N GLU A 344 18.91 -0.94 -2.70
CA GLU A 344 20.00 -0.79 -3.64
C GLU A 344 20.31 -2.10 -4.39
N TYR A 345 20.36 -3.22 -3.67
CA TYR A 345 20.55 -4.54 -4.26
C TYR A 345 19.41 -4.91 -5.22
N PHE A 346 18.16 -4.66 -4.84
CA PHE A 346 16.99 -4.89 -5.68
C PHE A 346 17.06 -4.09 -6.98
N GLY A 347 17.35 -2.80 -6.89
CA GLY A 347 17.50 -1.92 -8.06
C GLY A 347 18.64 -2.34 -9.00
N ALA A 348 19.74 -2.85 -8.43
CA ALA A 348 20.90 -3.26 -9.20
C ALA A 348 20.80 -4.67 -9.81
N LYS A 349 20.11 -5.60 -9.15
CA LYS A 349 20.14 -7.03 -9.50
C LYS A 349 18.78 -7.59 -9.93
N VAL A 350 17.68 -7.16 -9.34
CA VAL A 350 16.34 -7.71 -9.62
C VAL A 350 15.62 -6.90 -10.69
N LEU A 351 15.56 -5.58 -10.52
CA LEU A 351 14.78 -4.72 -11.40
C LEU A 351 15.20 -4.81 -12.88
N PRO A 352 16.50 -4.89 -13.26
CA PRO A 352 16.90 -5.06 -14.66
C PRO A 352 16.34 -6.37 -15.27
N LEU A 353 16.34 -7.46 -14.49
CA LEU A 353 15.80 -8.75 -14.94
C LEU A 353 14.28 -8.69 -15.14
N VAL A 354 13.57 -8.00 -14.24
CA VAL A 354 12.12 -7.77 -14.43
C VAL A 354 11.87 -7.03 -15.74
N ARG A 355 12.61 -5.94 -16.01
CA ARG A 355 12.46 -5.16 -17.25
C ARG A 355 12.80 -5.96 -18.51
N GLU A 356 13.80 -6.82 -18.43
CA GLU A 356 14.15 -7.74 -19.53
C GLU A 356 13.01 -8.73 -19.82
N LEU A 357 12.47 -9.38 -18.80
CA LEU A 357 11.34 -10.31 -18.95
C LEU A 357 10.09 -9.60 -19.49
N GLU A 358 9.77 -8.40 -19.00
CA GLU A 358 8.67 -7.58 -19.54
C GLU A 358 8.85 -7.21 -21.00
N ALA A 359 10.08 -6.93 -21.44
CA ALA A 359 10.38 -6.64 -22.84
C ALA A 359 10.18 -7.88 -23.72
N GLN A 360 10.63 -9.05 -23.26
CA GLN A 360 10.43 -10.33 -23.96
C GLN A 360 8.95 -10.67 -24.12
N GLU A 361 8.12 -10.48 -23.08
CA GLU A 361 6.67 -10.69 -23.18
C GLU A 361 6.02 -9.77 -24.23
N LYS A 362 6.39 -8.50 -24.25
CA LYS A 362 5.87 -7.53 -25.24
C LYS A 362 6.24 -7.90 -26.67
N GLU A 363 7.44 -8.44 -26.89
CA GLU A 363 7.89 -8.92 -28.20
C GLU A 363 7.11 -10.16 -28.64
N GLN A 364 6.89 -11.10 -27.73
CA GLN A 364 6.10 -12.31 -28.01
C GLN A 364 4.65 -11.99 -28.39
N ILE A 365 4.01 -11.05 -27.67
CA ILE A 365 2.65 -10.61 -27.98
C ILE A 365 2.60 -9.95 -29.36
N LYS A 366 3.59 -9.12 -29.71
CA LYS A 366 3.67 -8.48 -31.04
C LYS A 366 3.90 -9.48 -32.17
N ALA A 367 4.60 -10.58 -31.91
CA ALA A 367 4.86 -11.61 -32.91
C ALA A 367 3.68 -12.56 -33.11
N ALA A 368 2.74 -12.62 -32.14
CA ALA A 368 1.56 -13.50 -32.17
C ALA A 368 0.29 -12.82 -32.71
N GLY A 369 0.26 -11.48 -32.83
CA GLY A 369 -0.87 -10.68 -33.36
C GLY A 369 -0.55 -10.06 -34.70
#